data_30a8ca2019823ba47c06772111754db2
#
_entry.id   30a8ca2019823ba47c06772111754db2
#
_cell.length_a   1.000
_cell.length_b   1.000
_cell.length_c   1.000
_cell.angle_alpha   90.00
_cell.angle_beta   90.00
_cell.angle_gamma   90.00
#
_symmetry.space_group_name_H-M   'P 1'
#
loop_
_entity.id
_entity.type
_entity.pdbx_description
1 polymer ?
#
loop_
_entity_poly.entity_id
_entity_poly.type
_entity_poly.pdbx_seq_one_letter_code
_entity_poly.pdbx_strand_id
1 'polypeptide(L)'
;MHTSVSRRLLTAPFLALVSAAALTGCASGDGAPATPPAHIAAPATAPASPAPSTSAAPLPASEPVRVRIPSAGVDTGPVLKLGLASDGTVEVPSVAQADRIGWYTKGVTPGETGPAVLIGHFDTAEGPAVLKNVVKIAAGDRITVTRADGSDAVFAVRKLQQVDKGAFPTDEVYGDTAGPELRLITCGGELRGGHRPDNIIVFADLVG
;
A
#
# COMPACT_ATOMS: atom_id res chain seq x y z
N MET A 1 -4.27 33.60 -61.73
CA MET A 1 -2.82 33.86 -61.85
C MET A 1 -2.16 32.72 -61.11
N HIS A 2 -1.86 31.64 -61.82
CA HIS A 2 -0.60 31.24 -62.44
C HIS A 2 0.59 31.49 -61.48
N THR A 3 1.33 30.54 -61.04
CA THR A 3 2.23 29.68 -61.82
C THR A 3 2.65 28.42 -61.07
N SER A 4 2.58 27.33 -61.80
CA SER A 4 3.22 26.05 -61.66
C SER A 4 4.72 26.14 -62.04
N VAL A 5 5.59 25.29 -61.45
CA VAL A 5 6.81 24.72 -62.08
C VAL A 5 7.33 23.64 -61.07
N SER A 6 7.19 22.41 -61.30
CA SER A 6 7.89 21.39 -62.14
C SER A 6 9.27 20.96 -61.63
N ARG A 7 9.32 19.66 -61.27
CA ARG A 7 10.32 18.60 -61.58
C ARG A 7 11.79 18.80 -61.23
N ARG A 8 12.36 17.84 -60.53
CA ARG A 8 13.31 16.86 -61.11
C ARG A 8 13.56 15.66 -60.22
N LEU A 9 13.28 14.50 -60.78
CA LEU A 9 13.86 13.20 -60.35
C LEU A 9 15.37 13.21 -60.66
N LEU A 10 16.14 12.57 -59.79
CA LEU A 10 17.40 11.93 -60.12
C LEU A 10 17.58 10.68 -59.27
N THR A 11 17.50 9.57 -59.95
CA THR A 11 17.87 8.22 -59.51
C THR A 11 19.35 8.00 -59.77
N ALA A 12 20.07 7.36 -58.88
CA ALA A 12 21.16 6.41 -59.19
C ALA A 12 21.67 5.70 -57.91
N PRO A 13 22.03 4.41 -58.03
CA PRO A 13 22.33 3.52 -56.91
C PRO A 13 23.84 3.31 -56.71
N PHE A 14 24.28 2.94 -55.50
CA PHE A 14 25.53 2.27 -55.23
C PHE A 14 25.47 1.58 -53.88
N LEU A 15 25.44 0.31 -53.89
CA LEU A 15 26.41 -0.77 -53.68
C LEU A 15 27.02 -0.84 -52.26
N ALA A 16 26.76 -1.99 -51.68
CA ALA A 16 27.20 -2.62 -50.45
C ALA A 16 28.58 -2.29 -49.89
N LEU A 17 28.66 -2.23 -48.55
CA LEU A 17 29.78 -2.83 -47.83
C LEU A 17 29.30 -3.29 -46.42
N VAL A 18 29.46 -4.58 -46.19
CA VAL A 18 29.32 -5.25 -44.90
C VAL A 18 30.51 -4.89 -44.04
N SER A 19 30.26 -4.37 -42.83
CA SER A 19 31.30 -4.35 -41.79
C SER A 19 30.63 -4.62 -40.46
N ALA A 20 30.83 -5.85 -39.98
CA ALA A 20 30.50 -6.23 -38.61
C ALA A 20 31.47 -5.52 -37.65
N ALA A 21 30.94 -4.67 -36.79
CA ALA A 21 31.65 -4.18 -35.63
C ALA A 21 30.77 -4.47 -34.40
N ALA A 22 31.23 -5.40 -33.59
CA ALA A 22 30.70 -5.64 -32.26
C ALA A 22 31.06 -4.44 -31.38
N LEU A 23 30.06 -3.67 -30.96
CA LEU A 23 30.21 -2.65 -29.94
C LEU A 23 29.44 -3.12 -28.72
N THR A 24 30.21 -3.58 -27.73
CA THR A 24 29.74 -3.72 -26.33
C THR A 24 29.39 -2.32 -25.83
N GLY A 25 28.13 -1.96 -25.92
CA GLY A 25 27.57 -0.75 -25.33
C GLY A 25 27.19 -1.03 -23.88
N CYS A 26 27.98 -0.52 -22.92
CA CYS A 26 27.50 -0.30 -21.56
C CYS A 26 26.43 0.80 -21.64
N ALA A 27 25.16 0.39 -21.61
CA ALA A 27 24.06 1.29 -21.39
C ALA A 27 24.02 1.63 -19.90
N SER A 28 24.52 2.82 -19.55
CA SER A 28 24.18 3.48 -18.29
C SER A 28 22.72 3.89 -18.38
N GLY A 29 21.83 3.01 -17.88
CA GLY A 29 20.43 3.35 -17.70
C GLY A 29 20.30 4.25 -16.50
N ASP A 30 19.90 5.50 -16.72
CA ASP A 30 19.33 6.34 -15.69
C ASP A 30 18.08 5.63 -15.15
N GLY A 31 18.26 4.90 -14.02
CA GLY A 31 17.20 4.20 -13.36
C GLY A 31 16.29 5.20 -12.68
N ALA A 32 15.14 5.48 -13.28
CA ALA A 32 14.03 6.00 -12.51
C ALA A 32 13.82 5.07 -11.30
N PRO A 33 13.51 5.60 -10.09
CA PRO A 33 13.30 4.77 -8.92
C PRO A 33 12.16 3.78 -9.20
N ALA A 34 12.50 2.50 -9.25
CA ALA A 34 11.53 1.44 -9.52
C ALA A 34 10.50 1.43 -8.40
N THR A 35 9.25 1.67 -8.74
CA THR A 35 8.12 1.50 -7.81
C THR A 35 8.09 0.03 -7.37
N PRO A 36 8.13 -0.30 -6.08
CA PRO A 36 8.12 -1.67 -5.64
C PRO A 36 6.82 -2.38 -6.06
N PRO A 37 6.85 -3.70 -6.29
CA PRO A 37 5.65 -4.45 -6.63
C PRO A 37 4.63 -4.40 -5.48
N ALA A 38 3.39 -4.04 -5.80
CA ALA A 38 2.28 -4.00 -4.85
C ALA A 38 1.47 -5.31 -4.87
N HIS A 39 2.15 -6.44 -5.01
CA HIS A 39 1.53 -7.75 -4.96
C HIS A 39 1.97 -8.51 -3.72
N ILE A 40 1.02 -9.17 -3.07
CA ILE A 40 1.30 -10.19 -2.08
C ILE A 40 1.72 -11.45 -2.85
N ALA A 41 2.94 -11.95 -2.62
CA ALA A 41 3.34 -13.25 -3.17
C ALA A 41 2.36 -14.32 -2.68
N ALA A 42 1.95 -15.23 -3.56
CA ALA A 42 1.15 -16.38 -3.16
C ALA A 42 1.86 -17.11 -2.01
N PRO A 43 1.17 -17.49 -0.93
CA PRO A 43 1.80 -18.17 0.17
C PRO A 43 2.41 -19.47 -0.32
N ALA A 44 3.73 -19.60 -0.18
CA ALA A 44 4.38 -20.90 -0.29
C ALA A 44 3.75 -21.79 0.80
N THR A 45 3.19 -22.89 0.38
CA THR A 45 2.49 -23.86 1.23
C THR A 45 3.48 -24.42 2.25
N ALA A 46 3.53 -23.83 3.43
CA ALA A 46 4.09 -24.43 4.62
C ALA A 46 2.99 -24.49 5.67
N PRO A 47 2.68 -25.66 6.23
CA PRO A 47 1.70 -25.76 7.29
C PRO A 47 2.33 -25.31 8.62
N ALA A 48 2.33 -24.01 8.86
CA ALA A 48 2.45 -23.51 10.20
C ALA A 48 1.04 -23.12 10.65
N SER A 49 0.40 -24.04 11.39
CA SER A 49 -0.77 -23.69 12.18
C SER A 49 -0.37 -22.51 13.07
N PRO A 50 -0.94 -21.31 12.93
CA PRO A 50 -0.68 -20.25 13.87
C PRO A 50 -1.17 -20.75 15.24
N ALA A 51 -0.27 -20.78 16.23
CA ALA A 51 -0.67 -20.95 17.61
C ALA A 51 -1.76 -19.91 17.91
N PRO A 52 -2.83 -20.25 18.64
CA PRO A 52 -3.86 -19.30 19.00
C PRO A 52 -3.20 -18.13 19.75
N SER A 53 -3.09 -16.99 19.09
CA SER A 53 -2.67 -15.77 19.76
C SER A 53 -3.77 -15.48 20.79
N THR A 54 -3.43 -15.60 22.08
CA THR A 54 -4.34 -15.22 23.15
C THR A 54 -4.60 -13.73 22.96
N SER A 55 -5.79 -13.39 22.51
CA SER A 55 -6.20 -12.00 22.37
C SER A 55 -6.10 -11.34 23.74
N ALA A 56 -5.41 -10.20 23.82
CA ALA A 56 -5.34 -9.43 25.05
C ALA A 56 -6.73 -8.86 25.42
N ALA A 57 -6.90 -8.52 26.69
CA ALA A 57 -8.12 -7.83 27.14
C ALA A 57 -8.24 -6.47 26.40
N PRO A 58 -9.48 -6.03 26.10
CA PRO A 58 -9.69 -4.73 25.50
C PRO A 58 -9.12 -3.59 26.36
N LEU A 59 -8.60 -2.57 25.69
CA LEU A 59 -8.12 -1.36 26.31
C LEU A 59 -9.23 -0.29 26.33
N PRO A 60 -9.20 0.68 27.24
CA PRO A 60 -10.09 1.85 27.21
C PRO A 60 -9.92 2.64 25.92
N ALA A 61 -10.91 3.44 25.52
CA ALA A 61 -10.82 4.33 24.35
C ALA A 61 -9.66 5.31 24.49
N SER A 62 -8.81 5.38 23.45
CA SER A 62 -7.72 6.37 23.36
C SER A 62 -7.26 6.51 21.91
N GLU A 63 -7.19 7.75 21.42
CA GLU A 63 -6.87 8.03 20.01
C GLU A 63 -5.43 7.62 19.65
N PRO A 64 -5.19 7.09 18.43
CA PRO A 64 -3.85 6.77 17.98
C PRO A 64 -3.03 8.04 17.68
N VAL A 65 -1.76 8.06 18.08
CA VAL A 65 -0.85 9.18 17.80
C VAL A 65 0.36 8.78 16.96
N ARG A 66 0.78 7.50 16.99
CA ARG A 66 1.91 6.99 16.21
C ARG A 66 1.69 5.54 15.83
N VAL A 67 2.20 5.13 14.66
CA VAL A 67 2.16 3.74 14.18
C VAL A 67 3.55 3.28 13.83
N ARG A 68 3.95 2.09 14.32
CA ARG A 68 5.22 1.43 14.01
C ARG A 68 4.98 0.02 13.47
N ILE A 69 5.61 -0.29 12.33
CA ILE A 69 5.57 -1.61 11.69
C ILE A 69 6.99 -1.91 11.21
N PRO A 70 7.86 -2.53 12.05
CA PRO A 70 9.28 -2.71 11.73
C PRO A 70 9.52 -3.47 10.43
N SER A 71 8.77 -4.54 10.15
CA SER A 71 8.90 -5.33 8.93
C SER A 71 8.66 -4.55 7.64
N ALA A 72 7.81 -3.52 7.69
CA ALA A 72 7.55 -2.61 6.57
C ALA A 72 8.40 -1.33 6.61
N GLY A 73 9.22 -1.14 7.65
CA GLY A 73 10.00 0.09 7.85
C GLY A 73 9.12 1.31 8.13
N VAL A 74 7.92 1.11 8.70
CA VAL A 74 7.00 2.19 9.05
C VAL A 74 7.26 2.65 10.47
N ASP A 75 7.45 3.95 10.62
CA ASP A 75 7.46 4.66 11.90
C ASP A 75 6.95 6.09 11.65
N THR A 76 5.64 6.32 11.84
CA THR A 76 4.97 7.56 11.43
C THR A 76 4.00 8.08 12.47
N GLY A 77 3.89 9.41 12.55
CA GLY A 77 2.96 10.19 13.38
C GLY A 77 3.12 11.69 13.09
N PRO A 78 2.18 12.51 13.54
CA PRO A 78 0.92 12.15 14.18
C PRO A 78 -0.02 11.41 13.21
N VAL A 79 -0.87 10.53 13.78
CA VAL A 79 -1.92 9.83 13.02
C VAL A 79 -3.00 10.83 12.63
N LEU A 80 -3.44 10.79 11.36
CA LEU A 80 -4.47 11.68 10.85
C LEU A 80 -5.87 11.17 11.24
N LYS A 81 -6.81 12.10 11.44
CA LYS A 81 -8.23 11.77 11.63
C LYS A 81 -8.92 11.72 10.27
N LEU A 82 -9.50 10.57 9.92
CA LEU A 82 -10.23 10.36 8.69
C LEU A 82 -11.72 10.22 8.98
N GLY A 83 -12.53 10.96 8.24
CA GLY A 83 -13.99 10.87 8.26
C GLY A 83 -14.54 10.07 7.09
N LEU A 84 -15.75 10.46 6.66
CA LEU A 84 -16.37 10.02 5.42
C LEU A 84 -16.32 11.14 4.41
N ALA A 85 -15.96 10.80 3.19
CA ALA A 85 -16.07 11.67 2.03
C ALA A 85 -17.55 11.86 1.63
N SER A 86 -17.84 12.80 0.76
CA SER A 86 -19.21 13.14 0.34
C SER A 86 -19.93 12.01 -0.38
N ASP A 87 -19.20 11.04 -0.93
CA ASP A 87 -19.73 9.84 -1.57
C ASP A 87 -19.96 8.67 -0.61
N GLY A 88 -19.70 8.88 0.70
CA GLY A 88 -19.85 7.88 1.74
C GLY A 88 -18.66 6.92 1.89
N THR A 89 -17.60 7.07 1.11
CA THR A 89 -16.36 6.30 1.30
C THR A 89 -15.55 6.86 2.46
N VAL A 90 -14.67 6.03 3.03
CA VAL A 90 -13.73 6.51 4.06
C VAL A 90 -12.67 7.39 3.39
N GLU A 91 -12.42 8.56 3.98
CA GLU A 91 -11.36 9.45 3.54
C GLU A 91 -9.98 8.76 3.56
N VAL A 92 -9.08 9.25 2.73
CA VAL A 92 -7.67 8.83 2.73
C VAL A 92 -6.78 10.04 3.02
N PRO A 93 -5.54 9.86 3.52
CA PRO A 93 -4.60 10.97 3.65
C PRO A 93 -4.44 11.74 2.33
N SER A 94 -4.27 13.06 2.38
CA SER A 94 -3.97 13.83 1.18
C SER A 94 -2.61 13.42 0.59
N VAL A 95 -2.35 13.71 -0.71
CA VAL A 95 -1.05 13.44 -1.34
C VAL A 95 0.09 14.14 -0.58
N ALA A 96 -0.13 15.36 -0.09
CA ALA A 96 0.85 16.09 0.73
C ALA A 96 1.14 15.42 2.10
N GLN A 97 0.33 14.45 2.51
CA GLN A 97 0.45 13.71 3.76
C GLN A 97 0.63 12.20 3.49
N ALA A 98 1.14 11.83 2.32
CA ALA A 98 1.32 10.44 1.90
C ALA A 98 2.36 9.67 2.75
N ASP A 99 3.16 10.35 3.54
CA ASP A 99 4.09 9.83 4.54
C ASP A 99 3.41 9.45 5.88
N ARG A 100 2.10 9.67 6.00
CA ARG A 100 1.32 9.45 7.23
C ARG A 100 0.26 8.36 7.05
N ILE A 101 -0.16 7.83 8.21
CA ILE A 101 -1.31 6.93 8.34
C ILE A 101 -2.46 7.73 8.97
N GLY A 102 -3.68 7.46 8.52
CA GLY A 102 -4.88 7.99 9.13
C GLY A 102 -5.71 6.90 9.79
N TRP A 103 -6.47 7.27 10.80
CA TRP A 103 -7.42 6.45 11.54
C TRP A 103 -8.85 6.87 11.21
N TYR A 104 -9.72 5.91 10.89
CA TYR A 104 -11.15 6.13 10.64
C TYR A 104 -11.89 6.42 11.95
N THR A 105 -12.31 7.67 12.15
CA THR A 105 -12.84 8.18 13.42
C THR A 105 -14.26 7.76 13.75
N LYS A 106 -14.98 7.12 12.81
CA LYS A 106 -16.33 6.56 13.07
C LYS A 106 -16.28 5.11 13.55
N GLY A 107 -15.09 4.49 13.53
CA GLY A 107 -14.83 3.20 14.16
C GLY A 107 -14.23 3.35 15.55
N VAL A 108 -13.90 2.21 16.18
CA VAL A 108 -13.27 2.15 17.51
C VAL A 108 -11.83 2.65 17.49
N THR A 109 -11.31 3.08 18.64
CA THR A 109 -9.88 3.39 18.78
C THR A 109 -9.06 2.09 18.89
N PRO A 110 -7.77 2.11 18.48
CA PRO A 110 -6.92 0.92 18.57
C PRO A 110 -6.82 0.39 20.00
N GLY A 111 -7.22 -0.86 20.19
CA GLY A 111 -7.26 -1.55 21.47
C GLY A 111 -8.66 -1.75 22.06
N GLU A 112 -9.67 -0.99 21.65
CA GLU A 112 -11.06 -1.26 22.01
C GLU A 112 -11.58 -2.53 21.33
N THR A 113 -12.64 -3.13 21.87
CA THR A 113 -13.37 -4.23 21.21
C THR A 113 -13.91 -3.74 19.87
N GLY A 114 -13.67 -4.49 18.82
CA GLY A 114 -14.02 -4.10 17.45
C GLY A 114 -12.79 -3.89 16.56
N PRO A 115 -12.99 -3.64 15.26
CA PRO A 115 -11.90 -3.39 14.31
C PRO A 115 -11.55 -1.90 14.26
N ALA A 116 -10.38 -1.51 14.75
CA ALA A 116 -9.81 -0.20 14.49
C ALA A 116 -9.25 -0.16 13.07
N VAL A 117 -9.64 0.85 12.27
CA VAL A 117 -9.25 0.93 10.86
C VAL A 117 -8.24 2.03 10.64
N LEU A 118 -7.08 1.65 10.09
CA LEU A 118 -5.99 2.53 9.68
C LEU A 118 -5.84 2.49 8.15
N ILE A 119 -5.57 3.65 7.54
CA ILE A 119 -5.43 3.78 6.09
C ILE A 119 -4.18 4.59 5.77
N GLY A 120 -3.41 4.16 4.77
CA GLY A 120 -2.26 4.89 4.27
C GLY A 120 -2.02 4.61 2.79
N HIS A 121 -1.27 5.49 2.13
CA HIS A 121 -0.92 5.32 0.73
C HIS A 121 0.18 4.28 0.53
N PHE A 122 0.04 3.45 -0.51
CA PHE A 122 1.12 2.61 -1.04
C PHE A 122 2.10 3.47 -1.85
N ASP A 123 1.56 4.26 -2.74
CA ASP A 123 2.24 5.25 -3.56
C ASP A 123 1.27 6.38 -3.95
N THR A 124 1.83 7.43 -4.53
CA THR A 124 1.11 8.54 -5.16
C THR A 124 1.75 8.84 -6.51
N ALA A 125 1.23 9.83 -7.23
CA ALA A 125 1.87 10.31 -8.46
C ALA A 125 3.28 10.89 -8.21
N GLU A 126 3.59 11.26 -6.96
CA GLU A 126 4.90 11.79 -6.55
C GLU A 126 5.90 10.68 -6.16
N GLY A 127 5.45 9.41 -6.06
CA GLY A 127 6.30 8.27 -5.76
C GLY A 127 5.79 7.38 -4.62
N PRO A 128 6.69 6.51 -4.10
CA PRO A 128 6.36 5.59 -3.02
C PRO A 128 5.95 6.32 -1.72
N ALA A 129 4.92 5.80 -1.03
CA ALA A 129 4.37 6.40 0.17
C ALA A 129 4.64 5.56 1.44
N VAL A 130 3.96 5.89 2.55
CA VAL A 130 4.19 5.30 3.89
C VAL A 130 4.07 3.77 3.90
N LEU A 131 3.13 3.19 3.13
CA LEU A 131 2.89 1.74 3.08
C LEU A 131 3.51 1.04 1.85
N LYS A 132 4.51 1.64 1.20
CA LYS A 132 5.21 1.06 0.02
C LYS A 132 5.76 -0.35 0.23
N ASN A 133 6.03 -0.72 1.46
CA ASN A 133 6.59 -2.02 1.82
C ASN A 133 5.56 -2.94 2.51
N VAL A 134 4.26 -2.64 2.45
CA VAL A 134 3.22 -3.45 3.11
C VAL A 134 3.31 -4.94 2.75
N VAL A 135 3.73 -5.26 1.53
CA VAL A 135 3.92 -6.64 1.05
C VAL A 135 5.01 -7.43 1.79
N LYS A 136 5.85 -6.76 2.60
CA LYS A 136 6.87 -7.40 3.44
C LYS A 136 6.30 -7.85 4.79
N ILE A 137 5.10 -7.40 5.14
CA ILE A 137 4.43 -7.80 6.37
C ILE A 137 4.00 -9.27 6.25
N ALA A 138 4.24 -10.05 7.29
CA ALA A 138 3.89 -11.45 7.37
C ALA A 138 3.06 -11.76 8.64
N ALA A 139 2.39 -12.91 8.65
CA ALA A 139 1.71 -13.38 9.86
C ALA A 139 2.72 -13.52 11.02
N GLY A 140 2.33 -13.03 12.20
CA GLY A 140 3.17 -12.95 13.38
C GLY A 140 3.92 -11.63 13.56
N ASP A 141 4.06 -10.81 12.53
CA ASP A 141 4.65 -9.47 12.66
C ASP A 141 3.86 -8.58 13.61
N ARG A 142 4.54 -7.57 14.15
CA ARG A 142 3.96 -6.66 15.13
C ARG A 142 3.64 -5.31 14.49
N ILE A 143 2.44 -4.82 14.80
CA ILE A 143 2.01 -3.45 14.57
C ILE A 143 1.81 -2.82 15.94
N THR A 144 2.57 -1.79 16.25
CA THR A 144 2.44 -1.04 17.51
C THR A 144 1.78 0.30 17.23
N VAL A 145 0.69 0.56 17.95
CA VAL A 145 0.01 1.86 17.90
C VAL A 145 0.17 2.55 19.25
N THR A 146 0.98 3.61 19.29
CA THR A 146 1.05 4.47 20.47
C THR A 146 -0.19 5.33 20.53
N ARG A 147 -0.79 5.43 21.72
CA ARG A 147 -2.09 6.07 21.99
C ARG A 147 -1.90 7.39 22.74
N ALA A 148 -2.91 8.25 22.70
CA ALA A 148 -2.86 9.57 23.32
C ALA A 148 -2.71 9.53 24.85
N ASP A 149 -3.12 8.44 25.50
CA ASP A 149 -2.93 8.19 26.94
C ASP A 149 -1.50 7.74 27.30
N GLY A 150 -0.60 7.63 26.30
CA GLY A 150 0.78 7.19 26.47
C GLY A 150 0.96 5.67 26.44
N SER A 151 -0.09 4.88 26.38
CA SER A 151 -0.02 3.42 26.23
C SER A 151 0.24 3.01 24.79
N ASP A 152 0.77 1.80 24.61
CA ASP A 152 0.89 1.14 23.31
C ASP A 152 -0.15 0.02 23.19
N ALA A 153 -0.89 -0.02 22.08
CA ALA A 153 -1.66 -1.17 21.65
C ALA A 153 -0.83 -1.98 20.66
N VAL A 154 -0.47 -3.21 21.01
CA VAL A 154 0.38 -4.08 20.18
C VAL A 154 -0.48 -5.15 19.54
N PHE A 155 -0.45 -5.20 18.21
CA PHE A 155 -1.21 -6.16 17.41
C PHE A 155 -0.27 -7.14 16.73
N ALA A 156 -0.64 -8.43 16.70
CA ALA A 156 0.01 -9.46 15.90
C ALA A 156 -0.74 -9.65 14.58
N VAL A 157 -0.05 -9.58 13.48
CA VAL A 157 -0.64 -9.80 12.16
C VAL A 157 -1.12 -11.24 12.05
N ARG A 158 -2.39 -11.43 11.68
CA ARG A 158 -3.01 -12.73 11.43
C ARG A 158 -2.94 -13.12 9.97
N LYS A 159 -3.30 -12.21 9.07
CA LYS A 159 -3.25 -12.42 7.61
C LYS A 159 -3.10 -11.10 6.85
N LEU A 160 -2.61 -11.23 5.61
CA LEU A 160 -2.74 -10.21 4.58
C LEU A 160 -3.67 -10.74 3.50
N GLN A 161 -4.50 -9.86 2.96
CA GLN A 161 -5.41 -10.18 1.87
C GLN A 161 -5.32 -9.10 0.80
N GLN A 162 -5.11 -9.50 -0.45
CA GLN A 162 -5.22 -8.61 -1.60
C GLN A 162 -6.55 -8.90 -2.29
N VAL A 163 -7.33 -7.87 -2.55
CA VAL A 163 -8.66 -7.95 -3.14
C VAL A 163 -8.85 -6.88 -4.19
N ASP A 164 -9.58 -7.20 -5.26
CA ASP A 164 -10.05 -6.20 -6.21
C ASP A 164 -10.94 -5.16 -5.50
N LYS A 165 -10.82 -3.88 -5.85
CA LYS A 165 -11.61 -2.81 -5.22
C LYS A 165 -13.11 -2.98 -5.42
N GLY A 166 -13.55 -3.59 -6.54
CA GLY A 166 -14.95 -3.91 -6.81
C GLY A 166 -15.48 -5.07 -5.97
N ALA A 167 -14.61 -5.87 -5.34
CA ALA A 167 -14.94 -7.00 -4.49
C ALA A 167 -14.47 -6.78 -3.03
N PHE A 168 -14.45 -5.52 -2.57
CA PHE A 168 -13.97 -5.17 -1.24
C PHE A 168 -14.85 -5.83 -0.15
N PRO A 169 -14.25 -6.56 0.82
CA PRO A 169 -14.99 -7.32 1.83
C PRO A 169 -15.43 -6.42 2.98
N THR A 170 -16.42 -5.57 2.74
CA THR A 170 -16.89 -4.53 3.67
C THR A 170 -17.20 -5.07 5.06
N ASP A 171 -17.96 -6.17 5.14
CA ASP A 171 -18.37 -6.77 6.43
C ASP A 171 -17.18 -7.36 7.20
N GLU A 172 -16.17 -7.91 6.51
CA GLU A 172 -14.97 -8.45 7.16
C GLU A 172 -14.05 -7.33 7.68
N VAL A 173 -14.08 -6.17 7.02
CA VAL A 173 -13.23 -5.01 7.37
C VAL A 173 -13.85 -4.15 8.45
N TYR A 174 -15.14 -3.85 8.34
CA TYR A 174 -15.81 -2.87 9.20
C TYR A 174 -16.83 -3.48 10.16
N GLY A 175 -17.22 -4.76 9.96
CA GLY A 175 -18.17 -5.45 10.82
C GLY A 175 -17.60 -5.69 12.22
N ASP A 176 -18.49 -5.81 13.21
CA ASP A 176 -18.14 -6.03 14.61
C ASP A 176 -17.29 -7.29 14.80
N THR A 177 -16.34 -7.24 15.72
CA THR A 177 -15.51 -8.38 16.13
C THR A 177 -15.62 -8.65 17.61
N ALA A 178 -15.44 -9.91 18.01
CA ALA A 178 -15.57 -10.32 19.42
C ALA A 178 -14.44 -9.76 20.32
N GLY A 179 -13.32 -9.38 19.74
CA GLY A 179 -12.16 -8.83 20.44
C GLY A 179 -11.59 -7.63 19.73
N PRO A 180 -10.56 -6.99 20.33
CA PRO A 180 -9.86 -5.88 19.70
C PRO A 180 -9.05 -6.34 18.49
N GLU A 181 -9.35 -5.79 17.33
CA GLU A 181 -8.67 -6.07 16.08
C GLU A 181 -8.20 -4.79 15.39
N LEU A 182 -7.25 -4.94 14.48
CA LEU A 182 -6.76 -3.86 13.63
C LEU A 182 -6.93 -4.23 12.15
N ARG A 183 -7.33 -3.25 11.36
CA ARG A 183 -7.31 -3.29 9.91
C ARG A 183 -6.36 -2.21 9.40
N LEU A 184 -5.34 -2.60 8.64
CA LEU A 184 -4.50 -1.63 7.93
C LEU A 184 -4.73 -1.80 6.43
N ILE A 185 -5.16 -0.71 5.77
CA ILE A 185 -5.62 -0.73 4.38
C ILE A 185 -4.74 0.17 3.53
N THR A 186 -4.37 -0.32 2.36
CA THR A 186 -3.68 0.45 1.32
C THR A 186 -4.05 -0.03 -0.07
N CYS A 187 -3.64 0.70 -1.10
CA CYS A 187 -3.78 0.27 -2.48
C CYS A 187 -2.84 -0.90 -2.80
N GLY A 188 -3.24 -1.76 -3.74
CA GLY A 188 -2.49 -2.93 -4.21
C GLY A 188 -2.68 -3.17 -5.71
N GLY A 189 -2.04 -4.25 -6.20
CA GLY A 189 -2.06 -4.60 -7.61
C GLY A 189 -1.04 -3.83 -8.45
N GLU A 190 -0.95 -4.20 -9.72
CA GLU A 190 -0.10 -3.51 -10.69
C GLU A 190 -0.65 -2.14 -11.02
N LEU A 191 0.24 -1.16 -11.17
CA LEU A 191 -0.16 0.19 -11.59
C LEU A 191 -0.62 0.15 -13.06
N ARG A 192 -1.88 0.49 -13.31
CA ARG A 192 -2.50 0.51 -14.64
C ARG A 192 -3.18 1.86 -14.85
N GLY A 193 -2.71 2.61 -15.86
CA GLY A 193 -3.28 3.93 -16.15
C GLY A 193 -3.21 4.91 -14.97
N GLY A 194 -2.18 4.82 -14.13
CA GLY A 194 -2.04 5.66 -12.94
C GLY A 194 -2.84 5.20 -11.71
N HIS A 195 -3.53 4.04 -11.79
CA HIS A 195 -4.34 3.52 -10.69
C HIS A 195 -3.95 2.08 -10.33
N ARG A 196 -4.04 1.76 -9.04
CA ARG A 196 -3.95 0.40 -8.52
C ARG A 196 -5.34 -0.18 -8.37
N PRO A 197 -5.63 -1.35 -9.03
CA PRO A 197 -6.98 -1.91 -9.05
C PRO A 197 -7.39 -2.55 -7.72
N ASP A 198 -6.43 -2.93 -6.88
CA ASP A 198 -6.68 -3.71 -5.68
C ASP A 198 -6.50 -2.89 -4.41
N ASN A 199 -6.96 -3.45 -3.29
CA ASN A 199 -6.53 -3.11 -1.95
C ASN A 199 -5.72 -4.25 -1.34
N ILE A 200 -4.77 -3.90 -0.47
CA ILE A 200 -4.11 -4.82 0.46
C ILE A 200 -4.63 -4.48 1.85
N ILE A 201 -5.15 -5.50 2.52
CA ILE A 201 -5.73 -5.41 3.87
C ILE A 201 -4.91 -6.30 4.79
N VAL A 202 -4.35 -5.71 5.85
CA VAL A 202 -3.69 -6.43 6.93
C VAL A 202 -4.69 -6.59 8.08
N PHE A 203 -4.89 -7.80 8.53
CA PHE A 203 -5.73 -8.16 9.68
C PHE A 203 -4.82 -8.54 10.84
N ALA A 204 -5.02 -7.92 11.99
CA ALA A 204 -4.21 -8.18 13.16
C ALA A 204 -5.06 -8.17 14.43
N ASP A 205 -4.63 -8.95 15.44
CA ASP A 205 -5.31 -9.13 16.71
C ASP A 205 -4.49 -8.50 17.84
N LEU A 206 -5.14 -7.86 18.82
CA LEU A 206 -4.46 -7.29 19.98
C LEU A 206 -3.78 -8.38 20.81
N VAL A 207 -2.53 -8.16 21.18
CA VAL A 207 -1.72 -9.12 21.97
C VAL A 207 -1.00 -8.47 23.16
N GLY A 208 -1.09 -7.16 23.29
CA GLY A 208 -0.48 -6.40 24.38
C GLY A 208 -0.67 -4.90 24.25
#